data_73793260346b6262ac04cd4f9ba7ffdf
#
_entry.id   73793260346b6262ac04cd4f9ba7ffdf
#
_cell.length_a   1.000
_cell.length_b   1.000
_cell.length_c   1.000
_cell.angle_alpha   90.00
_cell.angle_beta   90.00
_cell.angle_gamma   90.00
#
_symmetry.space_group_name_H-M   'P 1'
#
loop_
_entity.id
_entity.type
_entity.pdbx_description
1 polymer ?
#
loop_
_entity_poly.entity_id
_entity_poly.type
_entity_poly.pdbx_seq_one_letter_code
_entity_poly.pdbx_strand_id
1 'polypeptide(L)'
;MASITLTNLIKRYGTGKATNQVIHGVSADIRDGEFVVIVGPSGCGKSTLLRMVAGLEEVSDGTIAIGNRVVNNLEPSERDIAMVFQNYALYPHMTVFDNMAYGLKIAKVPKDEIRARVDKAAKILEIGPFLNRKPRELSGGQRQRVAMGRAIVRQPQVFLFDEPLSNLDAKLRAQTRLEIQKLHRELGITSLFVTHDQVEAMTLAQRMMVMNAGVMEQFGTPEEVYNRPASTFVAAFMGSPPMNLLRSAPDAPPDTIVGVRPEHLDITPSGWALTVEAVEMLGAERLTYGRWLHGQADELVIVRTEEACAAPELGQTLCVTPRPGKIHHFDAATGKRKDIGA
;
A
#
# COMPACT_ATOMS: atom_id res chain seq x y z
N MET A 1 23.16 -3.62 -3.58
CA MET A 1 21.71 -3.41 -3.70
C MET A 1 21.49 -2.46 -4.86
N ALA A 2 20.29 -2.29 -5.37
CA ALA A 2 20.11 -1.50 -6.59
C ALA A 2 18.86 -0.62 -6.49
N SER A 3 18.93 0.60 -7.06
CA SER A 3 17.75 1.45 -7.30
C SER A 3 16.85 0.84 -8.37
N ILE A 4 15.60 1.30 -8.43
CA ILE A 4 14.67 0.95 -9.51
C ILE A 4 14.18 2.24 -10.15
N THR A 5 14.35 2.38 -11.46
CA THR A 5 13.81 3.51 -12.22
C THR A 5 12.75 3.01 -13.19
N LEU A 6 11.55 3.56 -13.07
CA LEU A 6 10.43 3.33 -13.96
C LEU A 6 10.24 4.59 -14.81
N THR A 7 10.25 4.46 -16.14
CA THR A 7 10.10 5.61 -17.04
C THR A 7 8.95 5.36 -18.00
N ASN A 8 7.86 6.11 -17.83
CA ASN A 8 6.68 6.14 -18.70
C ASN A 8 6.15 4.72 -19.02
N LEU A 9 6.02 3.88 -17.99
CA LEU A 9 5.60 2.49 -18.16
C LEU A 9 4.17 2.40 -18.64
N ILE A 10 3.96 1.65 -19.72
CA ILE A 10 2.64 1.37 -20.30
C ILE A 10 2.47 -0.15 -20.43
N LYS A 11 1.30 -0.64 -20.02
CA LYS A 11 0.88 -2.02 -20.29
C LYS A 11 -0.43 -2.04 -21.05
N ARG A 12 -0.43 -2.77 -22.17
CA ARG A 12 -1.60 -3.04 -22.98
C ARG A 12 -1.76 -4.55 -23.14
N TYR A 13 -3.00 -5.02 -23.01
CA TYR A 13 -3.38 -6.40 -23.30
C TYR A 13 -4.25 -6.44 -24.57
N GLY A 14 -4.15 -7.53 -25.34
CA GLY A 14 -4.88 -7.71 -26.59
C GLY A 14 -4.17 -7.07 -27.78
N THR A 15 -4.74 -7.26 -28.96
CA THR A 15 -4.20 -6.80 -30.25
C THR A 15 -5.26 -6.04 -31.04
N GLY A 16 -4.85 -5.07 -31.86
CA GLY A 16 -5.73 -4.30 -32.73
C GLY A 16 -6.79 -3.48 -31.99
N LYS A 17 -8.06 -3.55 -32.45
CA LYS A 17 -9.17 -2.77 -31.87
C LYS A 17 -9.63 -3.24 -30.48
N ALA A 18 -9.20 -4.42 -30.02
CA ALA A 18 -9.51 -4.97 -28.70
C ALA A 18 -8.40 -4.73 -27.67
N THR A 19 -7.54 -3.72 -27.88
CA THR A 19 -6.47 -3.39 -26.96
C THR A 19 -7.02 -2.71 -25.70
N ASN A 20 -6.73 -3.28 -24.52
CA ASN A 20 -7.07 -2.70 -23.23
C ASN A 20 -5.76 -2.23 -22.54
N GLN A 21 -5.65 -0.93 -22.28
CA GLN A 21 -4.52 -0.37 -21.55
C GLN A 21 -4.80 -0.41 -20.06
N VAL A 22 -3.88 -1.02 -19.28
CA VAL A 22 -4.02 -1.25 -17.84
C VAL A 22 -3.05 -0.39 -17.03
N ILE A 23 -1.91 0.00 -17.61
CA ILE A 23 -0.95 0.94 -17.01
C ILE A 23 -0.75 2.11 -17.97
N HIS A 24 -0.83 3.34 -17.44
CA HIS A 24 -0.96 4.56 -18.20
C HIS A 24 0.22 5.53 -17.97
N GLY A 25 1.45 5.09 -18.25
CA GLY A 25 2.62 5.98 -18.20
C GLY A 25 3.17 6.22 -16.79
N VAL A 26 3.31 5.16 -15.99
CA VAL A 26 3.86 5.25 -14.63
C VAL A 26 5.36 5.53 -14.68
N SER A 27 5.79 6.60 -13.97
CA SER A 27 7.20 6.95 -13.80
C SER A 27 7.52 7.15 -12.33
N ALA A 28 8.59 6.49 -11.84
CA ALA A 28 9.03 6.61 -10.46
C ALA A 28 10.51 6.26 -10.31
N ASP A 29 11.21 6.98 -9.43
CA ASP A 29 12.56 6.67 -9.01
C ASP A 29 12.57 6.16 -7.57
N ILE A 30 12.96 4.90 -7.40
CA ILE A 30 13.05 4.21 -6.11
C ILE A 30 14.53 4.07 -5.78
N ARG A 31 14.91 4.61 -4.62
CA ARG A 31 16.31 4.70 -4.20
C ARG A 31 16.83 3.32 -3.78
N ASP A 32 18.13 3.14 -3.84
CA ASP A 32 18.79 1.95 -3.29
C ASP A 32 18.46 1.81 -1.80
N GLY A 33 18.07 0.59 -1.40
CA GLY A 33 17.67 0.26 -0.03
C GLY A 33 16.31 0.80 0.41
N GLU A 34 15.50 1.39 -0.49
CA GLU A 34 14.22 1.97 -0.14
C GLU A 34 13.10 0.92 -0.10
N PHE A 35 12.17 1.08 0.87
CA PHE A 35 10.93 0.31 0.97
C PHE A 35 9.77 1.12 0.42
N VAL A 36 9.31 0.78 -0.78
CA VAL A 36 8.18 1.44 -1.43
C VAL A 36 6.96 0.53 -1.41
N VAL A 37 5.82 1.06 -0.96
CA VAL A 37 4.53 0.36 -0.99
C VAL A 37 3.68 0.89 -2.13
N ILE A 38 3.17 -0.02 -2.95
CA ILE A 38 2.20 0.25 -4.02
C ILE A 38 0.81 -0.06 -3.47
N VAL A 39 -0.04 0.94 -3.35
CA VAL A 39 -1.37 0.83 -2.75
C VAL A 39 -2.44 1.39 -3.69
N GLY A 40 -3.67 0.87 -3.59
CA GLY A 40 -4.80 1.30 -4.41
C GLY A 40 -5.93 0.27 -4.42
N PRO A 41 -7.08 0.57 -5.01
CA PRO A 41 -8.22 -0.34 -5.11
C PRO A 41 -7.88 -1.64 -5.84
N SER A 42 -8.72 -2.66 -5.65
CA SER A 42 -8.59 -3.90 -6.43
C SER A 42 -8.73 -3.61 -7.93
N GLY A 43 -7.90 -4.26 -8.74
CA GLY A 43 -7.94 -4.09 -10.20
C GLY A 43 -7.27 -2.82 -10.76
N CYS A 44 -6.70 -1.93 -9.94
CA CYS A 44 -6.06 -0.70 -10.42
C CYS A 44 -4.67 -0.87 -11.07
N GLY A 45 -4.16 -2.11 -11.22
CA GLY A 45 -2.91 -2.39 -11.92
C GLY A 45 -1.67 -2.64 -11.05
N LYS A 46 -1.77 -2.66 -9.70
CA LYS A 46 -0.63 -2.85 -8.77
C LYS A 46 0.19 -4.12 -9.03
N SER A 47 -0.48 -5.28 -9.04
CA SER A 47 0.20 -6.56 -9.30
C SER A 47 0.73 -6.64 -10.74
N THR A 48 0.05 -6.00 -11.71
CA THR A 48 0.57 -5.89 -13.09
C THR A 48 1.88 -5.11 -13.11
N LEU A 49 1.94 -3.95 -12.45
CA LEU A 49 3.15 -3.15 -12.34
C LEU A 49 4.29 -3.94 -11.68
N LEU A 50 3.99 -4.61 -10.55
CA LEU A 50 4.98 -5.45 -9.85
C LEU A 50 5.49 -6.59 -10.74
N ARG A 51 4.60 -7.27 -11.48
CA ARG A 51 4.95 -8.36 -12.40
C ARG A 51 5.77 -7.88 -13.60
N MET A 52 5.53 -6.65 -14.08
CA MET A 52 6.39 -6.04 -15.10
C MET A 52 7.82 -5.84 -14.57
N VAL A 53 7.98 -5.36 -13.34
CA VAL A 53 9.30 -5.26 -12.69
C VAL A 53 9.95 -6.65 -12.52
N ALA A 54 9.15 -7.65 -12.19
CA ALA A 54 9.60 -9.04 -12.05
C ALA A 54 9.97 -9.71 -13.39
N GLY A 55 9.53 -9.17 -14.53
CA GLY A 55 9.67 -9.82 -15.85
C GLY A 55 8.67 -10.95 -16.09
N LEU A 56 7.63 -11.03 -15.27
CA LEU A 56 6.52 -11.97 -15.43
C LEU A 56 5.43 -11.43 -16.37
N GLU A 57 5.50 -10.12 -16.67
CA GLU A 57 4.65 -9.43 -17.64
C GLU A 57 5.53 -8.55 -18.52
N GLU A 58 5.30 -8.60 -19.83
CA GLU A 58 6.02 -7.76 -20.79
C GLU A 58 5.60 -6.29 -20.66
N VAL A 59 6.57 -5.39 -20.83
CA VAL A 59 6.35 -3.95 -20.92
C VAL A 59 5.91 -3.63 -22.35
N SER A 60 4.76 -2.96 -22.50
CA SER A 60 4.29 -2.56 -23.83
C SER A 60 4.99 -1.31 -24.36
N ASP A 61 5.37 -0.38 -23.43
CA ASP A 61 6.12 0.83 -23.75
C ASP A 61 6.76 1.39 -22.46
N GLY A 62 7.79 2.22 -22.59
CA GLY A 62 8.57 2.73 -21.48
C GLY A 62 9.71 1.79 -21.07
N THR A 63 10.40 2.12 -19.98
CA THR A 63 11.58 1.35 -19.53
C THR A 63 11.58 1.08 -18.04
N ILE A 64 12.12 -0.08 -17.67
CA ILE A 64 12.43 -0.47 -16.29
C ILE A 64 13.94 -0.64 -16.20
N ALA A 65 14.59 0.06 -15.28
CA ALA A 65 16.00 -0.16 -14.95
C ALA A 65 16.14 -0.60 -13.49
N ILE A 66 17.04 -1.57 -13.25
CA ILE A 66 17.46 -2.01 -11.92
C ILE A 66 18.96 -1.69 -11.82
N GLY A 67 19.32 -0.79 -10.91
CA GLY A 67 20.63 -0.15 -10.92
C GLY A 67 20.86 0.57 -12.26
N ASN A 68 21.99 0.29 -12.90
CA ASN A 68 22.34 0.89 -14.19
C ASN A 68 21.91 0.05 -15.41
N ARG A 69 21.11 -1.01 -15.21
CA ARG A 69 20.76 -1.98 -16.25
C ARG A 69 19.28 -1.90 -16.60
N VAL A 70 18.96 -1.63 -17.88
CA VAL A 70 17.60 -1.78 -18.40
C VAL A 70 17.25 -3.27 -18.48
N VAL A 71 16.09 -3.64 -17.90
CA VAL A 71 15.71 -5.06 -17.73
C VAL A 71 14.50 -5.49 -18.55
N ASN A 72 13.95 -4.63 -19.42
CA ASN A 72 12.73 -4.91 -20.19
C ASN A 72 12.76 -6.28 -20.88
N ASN A 73 13.87 -6.61 -21.54
CA ASN A 73 14.03 -7.82 -22.36
C ASN A 73 14.74 -8.97 -21.64
N LEU A 74 14.91 -8.86 -20.31
CA LEU A 74 15.56 -9.89 -19.51
C LEU A 74 14.51 -10.81 -18.89
N GLU A 75 14.82 -12.10 -18.91
CA GLU A 75 14.05 -13.11 -18.20
C GLU A 75 14.07 -12.85 -16.68
N PRO A 76 13.03 -13.26 -15.93
CA PRO A 76 12.96 -13.07 -14.47
C PRO A 76 14.20 -13.57 -13.72
N SER A 77 14.81 -14.65 -14.20
CA SER A 77 16.01 -15.25 -13.60
C SER A 77 17.27 -14.39 -13.76
N GLU A 78 17.30 -13.48 -14.73
CA GLU A 78 18.43 -12.62 -15.07
C GLU A 78 18.36 -11.23 -14.42
N ARG A 79 17.22 -10.90 -13.76
CA ARG A 79 16.98 -9.59 -13.17
C ARG A 79 17.53 -9.42 -11.75
N ASP A 80 18.10 -10.48 -11.18
CA ASP A 80 18.60 -10.54 -9.80
C ASP A 80 17.59 -10.04 -8.75
N ILE A 81 16.36 -10.51 -8.88
CA ILE A 81 15.24 -10.21 -8.00
C ILE A 81 14.74 -11.46 -7.28
N ALA A 82 14.06 -11.26 -6.15
CA ALA A 82 13.28 -12.31 -5.52
C ALA A 82 11.84 -11.83 -5.28
N MET A 83 10.86 -12.70 -5.53
CA MET A 83 9.45 -12.40 -5.39
C MET A 83 8.77 -13.32 -4.38
N VAL A 84 7.99 -12.72 -3.47
CA VAL A 84 7.10 -13.39 -2.54
C VAL A 84 5.67 -13.21 -3.03
N PHE A 85 5.02 -14.32 -3.37
CA PHE A 85 3.67 -14.35 -3.91
C PHE A 85 2.62 -14.41 -2.81
N GLN A 86 1.41 -13.95 -3.08
CA GLN A 86 0.25 -13.95 -2.20
C GLN A 86 -0.08 -15.34 -1.63
N ASN A 87 0.08 -16.40 -2.41
CA ASN A 87 -0.17 -17.80 -2.02
C ASN A 87 1.07 -18.53 -1.50
N TYR A 88 2.15 -17.77 -1.19
CA TYR A 88 3.46 -18.27 -0.73
C TYR A 88 4.20 -19.16 -1.73
N ALA A 89 3.52 -19.81 -2.67
CA ALA A 89 4.05 -20.69 -3.73
C ALA A 89 5.06 -21.75 -3.22
N LEU A 90 4.82 -22.31 -2.02
CA LEU A 90 5.68 -23.37 -1.46
C LEU A 90 5.44 -24.71 -2.16
N TYR A 91 6.51 -25.48 -2.36
CA TYR A 91 6.44 -26.84 -2.86
C TYR A 91 5.97 -27.78 -1.75
N PRO A 92 4.74 -28.35 -1.83
CA PRO A 92 4.12 -29.06 -0.68
C PRO A 92 4.80 -30.37 -0.32
N HIS A 93 5.50 -30.99 -1.26
CA HIS A 93 6.20 -32.25 -1.09
C HIS A 93 7.61 -32.10 -0.50
N MET A 94 8.18 -30.88 -0.55
CA MET A 94 9.53 -30.56 -0.05
C MET A 94 9.47 -30.16 1.43
N THR A 95 10.58 -30.36 2.15
CA THR A 95 10.79 -29.81 3.48
C THR A 95 10.96 -28.28 3.41
N VAL A 96 10.91 -27.61 4.58
CA VAL A 96 11.25 -26.19 4.69
C VAL A 96 12.67 -25.92 4.16
N PHE A 97 13.64 -26.72 4.60
CA PHE A 97 15.01 -26.64 4.10
C PHE A 97 15.07 -26.75 2.57
N ASP A 98 14.43 -27.77 2.01
CA ASP A 98 14.45 -27.98 0.55
C ASP A 98 13.74 -26.87 -0.22
N ASN A 99 12.63 -26.34 0.31
CA ASN A 99 11.97 -25.16 -0.24
C ASN A 99 12.91 -23.96 -0.31
N MET A 100 13.65 -23.68 0.77
CA MET A 100 14.60 -22.56 0.81
C MET A 100 15.79 -22.81 -0.11
N ALA A 101 16.34 -24.02 -0.09
CA ALA A 101 17.52 -24.41 -0.86
C ALA A 101 17.28 -24.55 -2.37
N TYR A 102 16.02 -24.67 -2.82
CA TYR A 102 15.69 -25.09 -4.18
C TYR A 102 16.33 -24.21 -5.27
N GLY A 103 16.21 -22.90 -5.17
CA GLY A 103 16.80 -21.96 -6.14
C GLY A 103 18.34 -22.04 -6.18
N LEU A 104 18.98 -22.24 -5.03
CA LEU A 104 20.43 -22.38 -4.93
C LEU A 104 20.91 -23.71 -5.53
N LYS A 105 20.12 -24.80 -5.38
CA LYS A 105 20.41 -26.09 -6.00
C LYS A 105 20.36 -26.00 -7.53
N ILE A 106 19.36 -25.29 -8.09
CA ILE A 106 19.27 -25.04 -9.55
C ILE A 106 20.47 -24.24 -10.03
N ALA A 107 20.88 -23.20 -9.27
CA ALA A 107 22.06 -22.40 -9.56
C ALA A 107 23.40 -23.15 -9.34
N LYS A 108 23.35 -24.45 -8.96
CA LYS A 108 24.52 -25.30 -8.71
C LYS A 108 25.48 -24.75 -7.65
N VAL A 109 24.96 -24.04 -6.65
CA VAL A 109 25.74 -23.55 -5.50
C VAL A 109 26.24 -24.74 -4.67
N PRO A 110 27.48 -24.72 -4.14
CA PRO A 110 28.03 -25.78 -3.29
C PRO A 110 27.14 -26.11 -2.09
N LYS A 111 27.07 -27.40 -1.70
CA LYS A 111 26.18 -27.87 -0.62
C LYS A 111 26.42 -27.17 0.72
N ASP A 112 27.69 -26.94 1.06
CA ASP A 112 28.09 -26.29 2.32
C ASP A 112 27.64 -24.82 2.35
N GLU A 113 27.75 -24.13 1.22
CA GLU A 113 27.26 -22.75 1.07
C GLU A 113 25.73 -22.69 1.13
N ILE A 114 25.02 -23.63 0.47
CA ILE A 114 23.56 -23.75 0.60
C ILE A 114 23.16 -23.88 2.05
N ARG A 115 23.83 -24.78 2.78
CA ARG A 115 23.56 -25.00 4.21
C ARG A 115 23.75 -23.72 5.02
N ALA A 116 24.90 -23.06 4.85
CA ALA A 116 25.20 -21.81 5.56
C ALA A 116 24.21 -20.69 5.28
N ARG A 117 23.79 -20.50 4.00
CA ARG A 117 22.80 -19.50 3.62
C ARG A 117 21.41 -19.82 4.18
N VAL A 118 20.97 -21.09 4.15
CA VAL A 118 19.69 -21.52 4.70
C VAL A 118 19.69 -21.35 6.22
N ASP A 119 20.73 -21.80 6.92
CA ASP A 119 20.81 -21.69 8.39
C ASP A 119 20.81 -20.21 8.83
N LYS A 120 21.54 -19.31 8.10
CA LYS A 120 21.51 -17.87 8.34
C LYS A 120 20.10 -17.28 8.16
N ALA A 121 19.43 -17.58 7.07
CA ALA A 121 18.07 -17.08 6.81
C ALA A 121 17.07 -17.67 7.81
N ALA A 122 17.19 -18.96 8.17
CA ALA A 122 16.34 -19.61 9.16
C ALA A 122 16.50 -18.99 10.57
N LYS A 123 17.69 -18.52 10.91
CA LYS A 123 17.95 -17.80 12.17
C LYS A 123 17.28 -16.42 12.18
N ILE A 124 17.41 -15.64 11.10
CA ILE A 124 16.79 -14.32 10.96
C ILE A 124 15.25 -14.43 11.07
N LEU A 125 14.67 -15.46 10.45
CA LEU A 125 13.22 -15.68 10.39
C LEU A 125 12.66 -16.52 11.54
N GLU A 126 13.49 -16.96 12.47
CA GLU A 126 13.11 -17.80 13.61
C GLU A 126 12.39 -19.11 13.19
N ILE A 127 12.78 -19.71 12.06
CA ILE A 127 12.23 -20.94 11.53
C ILE A 127 13.17 -22.15 11.62
N GLY A 128 14.28 -22.02 12.30
CA GLY A 128 15.27 -23.09 12.48
C GLY A 128 14.67 -24.44 12.96
N PRO A 129 13.78 -24.45 14.00
CA PRO A 129 13.15 -25.70 14.48
C PRO A 129 12.24 -26.38 13.46
N PHE A 130 11.86 -25.71 12.38
CA PHE A 130 10.90 -26.21 11.40
C PHE A 130 11.57 -26.69 10.10
N LEU A 131 12.88 -26.61 9.95
CA LEU A 131 13.60 -26.90 8.70
C LEU A 131 13.30 -28.29 8.10
N ASN A 132 13.01 -29.29 8.96
CA ASN A 132 12.69 -30.65 8.54
C ASN A 132 11.19 -30.89 8.31
N ARG A 133 10.32 -29.91 8.60
CA ARG A 133 8.86 -30.03 8.40
C ARG A 133 8.48 -29.75 6.96
N LYS A 134 7.29 -30.20 6.58
CA LYS A 134 6.65 -29.88 5.29
C LYS A 134 5.64 -28.72 5.46
N PRO A 135 5.32 -27.99 4.38
CA PRO A 135 4.39 -26.84 4.43
C PRO A 135 3.03 -27.12 5.11
N ARG A 136 2.50 -28.35 4.97
CA ARG A 136 1.24 -28.78 5.61
C ARG A 136 1.29 -28.81 7.13
N GLU A 137 2.48 -28.89 7.71
CA GLU A 137 2.74 -28.99 9.15
C GLU A 137 3.02 -27.61 9.79
N LEU A 138 2.84 -26.54 9.01
CA LEU A 138 3.14 -25.17 9.40
C LEU A 138 1.87 -24.31 9.49
N SER A 139 1.89 -23.34 10.41
CA SER A 139 0.88 -22.28 10.46
C SER A 139 1.00 -21.33 9.25
N GLY A 140 0.00 -20.46 9.03
CA GLY A 140 0.03 -19.44 7.95
C GLY A 140 1.26 -18.57 8.02
N GLY A 141 1.57 -17.99 9.17
CA GLY A 141 2.75 -17.15 9.38
C GLY A 141 4.07 -17.90 9.21
N GLN A 142 4.14 -19.16 9.63
CA GLN A 142 5.33 -19.98 9.39
C GLN A 142 5.54 -20.25 7.91
N ARG A 143 4.46 -20.55 7.14
CA ARG A 143 4.56 -20.69 5.67
C ARG A 143 5.05 -19.41 5.01
N GLN A 144 4.57 -18.26 5.46
CA GLN A 144 5.02 -16.97 4.94
C GLN A 144 6.51 -16.73 5.22
N ARG A 145 6.99 -16.98 6.45
CA ARG A 145 8.42 -16.89 6.79
C ARG A 145 9.27 -17.82 5.92
N VAL A 146 8.78 -19.02 5.59
CA VAL A 146 9.48 -19.92 4.65
C VAL A 146 9.52 -19.32 3.24
N ALA A 147 8.45 -18.70 2.76
CA ALA A 147 8.45 -18.01 1.46
C ALA A 147 9.43 -16.84 1.43
N MET A 148 9.51 -16.06 2.52
CA MET A 148 10.53 -15.02 2.68
C MET A 148 11.93 -15.62 2.72
N GLY A 149 12.14 -16.74 3.40
CA GLY A 149 13.41 -17.47 3.44
C GLY A 149 13.90 -17.90 2.07
N ARG A 150 13.00 -18.40 1.21
CA ARG A 150 13.31 -18.73 -0.20
C ARG A 150 13.83 -17.51 -0.99
N ALA A 151 13.33 -16.33 -0.67
CA ALA A 151 13.76 -15.10 -1.29
C ALA A 151 15.12 -14.62 -0.74
N ILE A 152 15.29 -14.63 0.58
CA ILE A 152 16.51 -14.15 1.27
C ILE A 152 17.75 -14.95 0.92
N VAL A 153 17.66 -16.29 0.85
CA VAL A 153 18.82 -17.16 0.58
C VAL A 153 19.48 -16.86 -0.78
N ARG A 154 18.73 -16.27 -1.72
CA ARG A 154 19.22 -15.87 -3.04
C ARG A 154 20.07 -14.60 -2.99
N GLN A 155 19.98 -13.80 -1.91
CA GLN A 155 20.66 -12.52 -1.77
C GLN A 155 20.37 -11.56 -2.96
N PRO A 156 19.10 -11.31 -3.30
CA PRO A 156 18.74 -10.53 -4.46
C PRO A 156 19.08 -9.05 -4.27
N GLN A 157 19.17 -8.30 -5.38
CA GLN A 157 19.30 -6.84 -5.35
C GLN A 157 17.98 -6.15 -5.02
N VAL A 158 16.84 -6.77 -5.35
CA VAL A 158 15.49 -6.22 -5.15
C VAL A 158 14.55 -7.30 -4.63
N PHE A 159 13.75 -6.95 -3.63
CA PHE A 159 12.60 -7.74 -3.16
C PHE A 159 11.28 -7.23 -3.72
N LEU A 160 10.45 -8.15 -4.17
CA LEU A 160 9.09 -7.89 -4.66
C LEU A 160 8.09 -8.69 -3.82
N PHE A 161 7.06 -8.03 -3.28
CA PHE A 161 6.02 -8.63 -2.45
C PHE A 161 4.65 -8.38 -3.09
N ASP A 162 3.98 -9.43 -3.58
CA ASP A 162 2.63 -9.35 -4.17
C ASP A 162 1.59 -9.77 -3.12
N GLU A 163 1.03 -8.80 -2.39
CA GLU A 163 0.03 -8.96 -1.32
C GLU A 163 0.36 -10.07 -0.29
N PRO A 164 1.55 -10.09 0.31
CA PRO A 164 2.00 -11.24 1.10
C PRO A 164 1.24 -11.42 2.42
N LEU A 165 0.49 -10.41 2.87
CA LEU A 165 -0.23 -10.43 4.16
C LEU A 165 -1.73 -10.68 4.03
N SER A 166 -2.28 -10.70 2.81
CA SER A 166 -3.72 -10.77 2.54
C SER A 166 -4.42 -12.03 3.10
N ASN A 167 -3.70 -13.15 3.18
CA ASN A 167 -4.22 -14.44 3.64
C ASN A 167 -4.04 -14.69 5.16
N LEU A 168 -3.67 -13.66 5.94
CA LEU A 168 -3.47 -13.76 7.38
C LEU A 168 -4.61 -13.13 8.15
N ASP A 169 -4.92 -13.70 9.34
CA ASP A 169 -5.80 -13.06 10.30
C ASP A 169 -5.19 -11.73 10.83
N ALA A 170 -6.01 -10.86 11.42
CA ALA A 170 -5.62 -9.51 11.83
C ALA A 170 -4.44 -9.50 12.82
N LYS A 171 -4.41 -10.43 13.80
CA LYS A 171 -3.34 -10.53 14.81
C LYS A 171 -2.01 -10.92 14.16
N LEU A 172 -2.05 -11.96 13.35
CA LEU A 172 -0.86 -12.48 12.66
C LEU A 172 -0.36 -11.47 11.61
N ARG A 173 -1.26 -10.77 10.92
CA ARG A 173 -0.93 -9.69 9.98
C ARG A 173 -0.17 -8.57 10.67
N ALA A 174 -0.65 -8.09 11.84
CA ALA A 174 0.04 -7.06 12.61
C ALA A 174 1.45 -7.49 13.04
N GLN A 175 1.60 -8.72 13.53
CA GLN A 175 2.89 -9.27 13.92
C GLN A 175 3.85 -9.40 12.72
N THR A 176 3.39 -9.98 11.62
CA THR A 176 4.23 -10.19 10.43
C THR A 176 4.66 -8.89 9.77
N ARG A 177 3.82 -7.84 9.84
CA ARG A 177 4.18 -6.50 9.38
C ARG A 177 5.41 -5.96 10.13
N LEU A 178 5.46 -6.10 11.46
CA LEU A 178 6.62 -5.71 12.27
C LEU A 178 7.87 -6.54 11.92
N GLU A 179 7.68 -7.83 11.63
CA GLU A 179 8.78 -8.71 11.19
C GLU A 179 9.36 -8.27 9.84
N ILE A 180 8.49 -7.90 8.87
CA ILE A 180 8.93 -7.39 7.57
C ILE A 180 9.72 -6.07 7.73
N GLN A 181 9.27 -5.15 8.59
CA GLN A 181 9.99 -3.92 8.88
C GLN A 181 11.39 -4.20 9.49
N LYS A 182 11.45 -5.12 10.46
CA LYS A 182 12.71 -5.52 11.09
C LYS A 182 13.66 -6.15 10.06
N LEU A 183 13.14 -7.05 9.24
CA LEU A 183 13.88 -7.72 8.18
C LEU A 183 14.44 -6.72 7.17
N HIS A 184 13.62 -5.78 6.70
CA HIS A 184 14.07 -4.76 5.76
C HIS A 184 15.21 -3.91 6.35
N ARG A 185 15.08 -3.47 7.62
CA ARG A 185 16.15 -2.71 8.32
C ARG A 185 17.45 -3.50 8.46
N GLU A 186 17.37 -4.82 8.67
CA GLU A 186 18.53 -5.70 8.79
C GLU A 186 19.22 -5.96 7.44
N LEU A 187 18.43 -6.15 6.39
CA LEU A 187 18.95 -6.50 5.06
C LEU A 187 19.27 -5.29 4.19
N GLY A 188 18.53 -4.18 4.35
CA GLY A 188 18.66 -2.95 3.56
C GLY A 188 18.34 -3.09 2.07
N ILE A 189 17.66 -4.18 1.65
CA ILE A 189 17.40 -4.47 0.24
C ILE A 189 16.23 -3.63 -0.28
N THR A 190 16.40 -3.01 -1.43
CA THR A 190 15.33 -2.28 -2.13
C THR A 190 14.10 -3.15 -2.29
N SER A 191 12.95 -2.68 -1.84
CA SER A 191 11.74 -3.49 -1.74
C SER A 191 10.54 -2.79 -2.36
N LEU A 192 9.78 -3.51 -3.20
CA LEU A 192 8.44 -3.12 -3.66
C LEU A 192 7.40 -4.03 -3.01
N PHE A 193 6.44 -3.45 -2.35
CA PHE A 193 5.39 -4.16 -1.62
C PHE A 193 4.02 -3.73 -2.12
N VAL A 194 3.25 -4.66 -2.65
CA VAL A 194 1.86 -4.41 -3.09
C VAL A 194 0.90 -4.77 -1.98
N THR A 195 -0.04 -3.88 -1.73
CA THR A 195 -1.16 -4.12 -0.80
C THR A 195 -2.41 -3.34 -1.21
N HIS A 196 -3.56 -3.77 -0.72
CA HIS A 196 -4.79 -2.99 -0.71
C HIS A 196 -5.13 -2.43 0.68
N ASP A 197 -4.34 -2.78 1.71
CA ASP A 197 -4.52 -2.34 3.10
C ASP A 197 -3.77 -1.03 3.35
N GLN A 198 -4.52 0.01 3.72
CA GLN A 198 -3.97 1.34 4.00
C GLN A 198 -3.06 1.35 5.23
N VAL A 199 -3.38 0.54 6.26
CA VAL A 199 -2.58 0.45 7.48
C VAL A 199 -1.21 -0.15 7.17
N GLU A 200 -1.15 -1.16 6.29
CA GLU A 200 0.12 -1.70 5.80
C GLU A 200 0.92 -0.63 5.07
N ALA A 201 0.28 0.11 4.15
CA ALA A 201 0.94 1.17 3.40
C ALA A 201 1.47 2.28 4.31
N MET A 202 0.66 2.77 5.25
CA MET A 202 1.07 3.83 6.18
C MET A 202 2.19 3.43 7.13
N THR A 203 2.27 2.13 7.49
CA THR A 203 3.22 1.66 8.52
C THR A 203 4.50 1.07 7.95
N LEU A 204 4.47 0.47 6.75
CA LEU A 204 5.64 -0.15 6.14
C LEU A 204 6.43 0.80 5.25
N ALA A 205 5.75 1.72 4.56
CA ALA A 205 6.36 2.50 3.50
C ALA A 205 7.32 3.58 4.02
N GLN A 206 8.48 3.70 3.39
CA GLN A 206 9.27 4.94 3.40
C GLN A 206 8.69 5.94 2.40
N ARG A 207 8.29 5.46 1.21
CA ARG A 207 7.39 6.16 0.28
C ARG A 207 6.32 5.21 -0.22
N MET A 208 5.16 5.75 -0.54
CA MET A 208 4.08 4.98 -1.13
C MET A 208 3.67 5.54 -2.49
N MET A 209 3.29 4.63 -3.37
CA MET A 209 2.73 4.89 -4.69
C MET A 209 1.23 4.59 -4.64
N VAL A 210 0.40 5.62 -4.70
CA VAL A 210 -1.05 5.47 -4.75
C VAL A 210 -1.48 5.30 -6.20
N MET A 211 -2.07 4.15 -6.52
CA MET A 211 -2.51 3.79 -7.86
C MET A 211 -4.03 3.84 -7.97
N ASN A 212 -4.51 4.36 -9.10
CA ASN A 212 -5.92 4.36 -9.46
C ASN A 212 -6.10 4.13 -10.95
N ALA A 213 -6.90 3.14 -11.36
CA ALA A 213 -7.20 2.84 -12.75
C ALA A 213 -5.97 2.88 -13.70
N GLY A 214 -4.85 2.29 -13.27
CA GLY A 214 -3.60 2.24 -14.04
C GLY A 214 -2.75 3.51 -14.01
N VAL A 215 -3.18 4.55 -13.32
CA VAL A 215 -2.46 5.82 -13.16
C VAL A 215 -1.85 5.90 -11.77
N MET A 216 -0.67 6.46 -11.65
CA MET A 216 -0.07 6.85 -10.37
C MET A 216 -0.61 8.23 -9.98
N GLU A 217 -1.50 8.27 -8.98
CA GLU A 217 -2.13 9.49 -8.47
C GLU A 217 -1.16 10.34 -7.63
N GLN A 218 -0.37 9.67 -6.79
CA GLN A 218 0.61 10.32 -5.93
C GLN A 218 1.74 9.37 -5.56
N PHE A 219 2.94 9.90 -5.44
CA PHE A 219 4.12 9.20 -4.94
C PHE A 219 4.84 10.08 -3.93
N GLY A 220 4.89 9.68 -2.67
CA GLY A 220 5.47 10.46 -1.58
C GLY A 220 5.57 9.67 -0.29
N THR A 221 6.04 10.31 0.79
CA THR A 221 6.03 9.70 2.12
C THR A 221 4.58 9.47 2.61
N PRO A 222 4.34 8.53 3.53
CA PRO A 222 3.02 8.34 4.14
C PRO A 222 2.43 9.65 4.71
N GLU A 223 3.26 10.46 5.34
CA GLU A 223 2.86 11.74 5.90
C GLU A 223 2.43 12.75 4.83
N GLU A 224 3.19 12.86 3.73
CA GLU A 224 2.83 13.72 2.60
C GLU A 224 1.52 13.30 1.94
N VAL A 225 1.35 11.99 1.68
CA VAL A 225 0.15 11.46 1.05
C VAL A 225 -1.08 11.66 1.92
N TYR A 226 -0.95 11.49 3.24
CA TYR A 226 -2.05 11.68 4.18
C TYR A 226 -2.39 13.15 4.42
N ASN A 227 -1.38 13.99 4.67
CA ASN A 227 -1.57 15.39 5.05
C ASN A 227 -1.71 16.33 3.83
N ARG A 228 -1.20 15.95 2.66
CA ARG A 228 -1.28 16.73 1.42
C ARG A 228 -1.69 15.86 0.22
N PRO A 229 -2.90 15.27 0.26
CA PRO A 229 -3.37 14.44 -0.85
C PRO A 229 -3.41 15.25 -2.15
N ALA A 230 -2.90 14.68 -3.24
CA ALA A 230 -2.81 15.35 -4.55
C ALA A 230 -4.15 15.45 -5.28
N SER A 231 -5.12 14.61 -4.90
CA SER A 231 -6.46 14.58 -5.51
C SER A 231 -7.52 14.19 -4.49
N THR A 232 -8.78 14.44 -4.85
CA THR A 232 -9.96 13.94 -4.09
C THR A 232 -9.96 12.43 -3.98
N PHE A 233 -9.44 11.72 -4.99
CA PHE A 233 -9.28 10.28 -4.94
C PHE A 233 -8.33 9.87 -3.81
N VAL A 234 -7.12 10.46 -3.77
CA VAL A 234 -6.15 10.15 -2.70
C VAL A 234 -6.69 10.52 -1.33
N ALA A 235 -7.37 11.68 -1.21
CA ALA A 235 -7.99 12.15 0.02
C ALA A 235 -9.06 11.17 0.56
N ALA A 236 -9.91 10.64 -0.33
CA ALA A 236 -10.95 9.68 0.02
C ALA A 236 -10.39 8.26 0.21
N PHE A 237 -9.39 7.87 -0.57
CA PHE A 237 -8.80 6.53 -0.48
C PHE A 237 -7.93 6.38 0.77
N MET A 238 -7.17 7.40 1.17
CA MET A 238 -6.26 7.35 2.32
C MET A 238 -6.92 7.89 3.58
N GLY A 239 -7.17 7.00 4.52
CA GLY A 239 -7.80 7.27 5.82
C GLY A 239 -9.03 6.41 6.05
N SER A 240 -9.24 6.00 7.30
CA SER A 240 -10.42 5.27 7.76
C SER A 240 -10.93 5.92 9.06
N PRO A 241 -12.03 6.65 8.99
CA PRO A 241 -12.88 6.96 7.83
C PRO A 241 -12.19 7.82 6.76
N PRO A 242 -12.76 7.90 5.53
CA PRO A 242 -12.25 8.77 4.47
C PRO A 242 -12.38 10.26 4.83
N MET A 243 -11.65 11.13 4.09
CA MET A 243 -11.81 12.59 4.19
C MET A 243 -13.22 13.02 3.78
N ASN A 244 -13.86 13.89 4.55
CA ASN A 244 -15.08 14.56 4.13
C ASN A 244 -14.78 15.46 2.94
N LEU A 245 -15.48 15.30 1.83
CA LEU A 245 -15.33 16.08 0.59
C LEU A 245 -16.64 16.83 0.33
N LEU A 246 -16.66 18.13 0.61
CA LEU A 246 -17.86 18.98 0.62
C LEU A 246 -17.83 19.93 -0.58
N ARG A 247 -18.86 19.87 -1.43
CA ARG A 247 -19.04 20.78 -2.56
C ARG A 247 -19.69 22.09 -2.18
N SER A 248 -20.37 22.13 -1.03
CA SER A 248 -21.17 23.23 -0.54
C SER A 248 -20.74 23.72 0.85
N ALA A 249 -19.42 23.61 1.16
CA ALA A 249 -18.93 24.15 2.43
C ALA A 249 -19.08 25.67 2.48
N PRO A 250 -19.46 26.26 3.66
CA PRO A 250 -19.47 27.70 3.84
C PRO A 250 -18.13 28.33 3.49
N ASP A 251 -18.15 29.50 2.90
CA ASP A 251 -16.96 30.28 2.50
C ASP A 251 -16.00 29.57 1.53
N ALA A 252 -16.44 28.48 0.88
CA ALA A 252 -15.66 27.80 -0.14
C ALA A 252 -15.53 28.69 -1.39
N PRO A 253 -14.33 28.81 -1.97
CA PRO A 253 -14.18 29.47 -3.27
C PRO A 253 -15.02 28.77 -4.35
N PRO A 254 -15.45 29.49 -5.39
CA PRO A 254 -16.18 28.89 -6.53
C PRO A 254 -15.39 27.73 -7.13
N ASP A 255 -16.11 26.73 -7.65
CA ASP A 255 -15.53 25.53 -8.29
C ASP A 255 -14.49 24.79 -7.45
N THR A 256 -14.73 24.76 -6.13
CA THR A 256 -13.83 24.12 -5.17
C THR A 256 -14.58 23.09 -4.32
N ILE A 257 -13.97 21.91 -4.18
CA ILE A 257 -14.36 20.91 -3.17
C ILE A 257 -13.49 21.15 -1.94
N VAL A 258 -14.14 21.29 -0.79
CA VAL A 258 -13.48 21.42 0.52
C VAL A 258 -13.30 20.02 1.13
N GLY A 259 -12.06 19.69 1.48
CA GLY A 259 -11.73 18.45 2.15
C GLY A 259 -11.36 18.69 3.61
N VAL A 260 -11.97 17.94 4.53
CA VAL A 260 -11.60 17.95 5.97
C VAL A 260 -11.63 16.53 6.50
N ARG A 261 -10.56 16.10 7.17
CA ARG A 261 -10.53 14.78 7.80
C ARG A 261 -11.47 14.72 9.01
N PRO A 262 -12.10 13.58 9.27
CA PRO A 262 -13.03 13.40 10.40
C PRO A 262 -12.45 13.80 11.76
N GLU A 263 -11.18 13.53 11.99
CA GLU A 263 -10.46 13.89 13.22
C GLU A 263 -10.04 15.38 13.32
N HIS A 264 -10.25 16.14 12.26
CA HIS A 264 -9.97 17.58 12.22
C HIS A 264 -11.23 18.44 12.29
N LEU A 265 -12.37 17.84 12.61
CA LEU A 265 -13.61 18.53 12.89
C LEU A 265 -13.86 18.52 14.40
N ASP A 266 -13.84 19.69 15.03
CA ASP A 266 -14.18 19.86 16.45
C ASP A 266 -15.67 20.17 16.60
N ILE A 267 -16.34 19.54 17.59
CA ILE A 267 -17.71 19.86 17.94
C ILE A 267 -17.70 21.18 18.69
N THR A 268 -18.49 22.16 18.23
CA THR A 268 -18.51 23.53 18.73
C THR A 268 -19.95 24.05 18.89
N PRO A 269 -20.21 25.08 19.72
CA PRO A 269 -21.55 25.64 19.85
C PRO A 269 -22.10 26.29 18.58
N SER A 270 -21.25 26.73 17.68
CA SER A 270 -21.58 27.34 16.39
C SER A 270 -20.59 26.90 15.31
N GLY A 271 -20.99 26.86 14.07
CA GLY A 271 -20.14 26.45 12.95
C GLY A 271 -20.94 25.77 11.85
N TRP A 272 -20.34 24.80 11.21
CA TRP A 272 -20.97 24.00 10.17
C TRP A 272 -22.02 23.07 10.79
N ALA A 273 -23.26 23.18 10.37
CA ALA A 273 -24.37 22.42 10.95
C ALA A 273 -24.61 21.11 10.20
N LEU A 274 -24.85 20.04 10.94
CA LEU A 274 -25.24 18.74 10.43
C LEU A 274 -26.31 18.11 11.34
N THR A 275 -27.17 17.25 10.77
CA THR A 275 -28.13 16.45 11.55
C THR A 275 -27.57 15.05 11.74
N VAL A 276 -27.46 14.60 13.00
CA VAL A 276 -26.91 13.28 13.34
C VAL A 276 -27.82 12.17 12.83
N GLU A 277 -27.28 11.25 12.01
CA GLU A 277 -27.99 10.10 11.46
C GLU A 277 -27.54 8.77 12.08
N ALA A 278 -26.26 8.65 12.44
CA ALA A 278 -25.73 7.45 13.08
C ALA A 278 -24.55 7.78 13.98
N VAL A 279 -24.34 6.94 14.98
CA VAL A 279 -23.17 7.02 15.88
C VAL A 279 -22.60 5.61 16.04
N GLU A 280 -21.32 5.44 15.76
CA GLU A 280 -20.60 4.19 15.94
C GLU A 280 -19.55 4.33 17.04
N MET A 281 -19.50 3.34 17.94
CA MET A 281 -18.47 3.22 18.98
C MET A 281 -17.40 2.22 18.53
N LEU A 282 -16.16 2.70 18.40
CA LEU A 282 -15.00 1.88 18.00
C LEU A 282 -14.01 1.65 19.18
N GLY A 283 -14.52 1.54 20.39
CA GLY A 283 -13.73 1.44 21.60
C GLY A 283 -13.24 2.82 22.06
N ALA A 284 -11.98 3.18 21.82
CA ALA A 284 -11.42 4.48 22.23
C ALA A 284 -11.93 5.69 21.42
N GLU A 285 -12.66 5.44 20.34
CA GLU A 285 -13.10 6.47 19.41
C GLU A 285 -14.57 6.31 19.06
N ARG A 286 -15.18 7.42 18.68
CA ARG A 286 -16.56 7.50 18.22
C ARG A 286 -16.61 8.15 16.85
N LEU A 287 -17.37 7.55 15.92
CA LEU A 287 -17.70 8.14 14.63
C LEU A 287 -19.14 8.60 14.66
N THR A 288 -19.35 9.90 14.42
CA THR A 288 -20.68 10.48 14.24
C THR A 288 -20.88 10.77 12.76
N TYR A 289 -21.90 10.17 12.18
CA TYR A 289 -22.33 10.38 10.81
C TYR A 289 -23.49 11.37 10.82
N GLY A 290 -23.35 12.47 10.10
CA GLY A 290 -24.37 13.48 10.03
C GLY A 290 -24.64 13.94 8.60
N ARG A 291 -25.92 14.26 8.34
CA ARG A 291 -26.35 14.87 7.09
C ARG A 291 -25.98 16.33 7.07
N TRP A 292 -25.33 16.77 6.02
CA TRP A 292 -24.90 18.15 5.82
C TRP A 292 -26.11 19.10 5.63
N LEU A 293 -26.15 20.23 6.33
CA LEU A 293 -27.28 21.16 6.28
C LEU A 293 -27.04 22.40 5.39
N HIS A 294 -25.83 22.59 4.87
CA HIS A 294 -25.46 23.78 4.10
C HIS A 294 -25.47 23.56 2.57
N GLY A 295 -25.93 22.43 2.08
CA GLY A 295 -25.86 22.07 0.68
C GLY A 295 -27.20 21.72 0.04
N GLN A 296 -27.19 21.64 -1.29
CA GLN A 296 -28.32 21.12 -2.09
C GLN A 296 -28.26 19.59 -2.24
N ALA A 297 -27.16 18.96 -1.85
CA ALA A 297 -26.92 17.53 -1.98
C ALA A 297 -26.95 16.83 -0.62
N ASP A 298 -27.39 15.57 -0.61
CA ASP A 298 -27.31 14.68 0.57
C ASP A 298 -25.84 14.31 0.86
N GLU A 299 -25.03 15.28 1.27
CA GLU A 299 -23.63 15.04 1.64
C GLU A 299 -23.57 14.53 3.08
N LEU A 300 -22.90 13.40 3.27
CA LEU A 300 -22.65 12.83 4.59
C LEU A 300 -21.32 13.37 5.13
N VAL A 301 -21.34 13.84 6.37
CA VAL A 301 -20.16 14.31 7.11
C VAL A 301 -19.87 13.36 8.26
N ILE A 302 -18.62 12.93 8.36
CA ILE A 302 -18.15 12.07 9.44
C ILE A 302 -17.31 12.92 10.39
N VAL A 303 -17.62 12.84 11.67
CA VAL A 303 -16.85 13.48 12.76
C VAL A 303 -16.28 12.40 13.64
N ARG A 304 -14.98 12.46 13.92
CA ARG A 304 -14.29 11.51 14.78
C ARG A 304 -13.94 12.19 16.09
N THR A 305 -14.42 11.63 17.19
CA THR A 305 -14.17 12.14 18.55
C THR A 305 -13.63 11.04 19.45
N GLU A 306 -13.02 11.41 20.57
CA GLU A 306 -12.65 10.49 21.63
C GLU A 306 -13.90 9.97 22.36
N GLU A 307 -13.82 8.79 22.97
CA GLU A 307 -14.90 8.19 23.76
C GLU A 307 -15.37 9.10 24.89
N ALA A 308 -14.46 9.86 25.50
CA ALA A 308 -14.75 10.78 26.61
C ALA A 308 -15.69 11.95 26.23
N CYS A 309 -15.82 12.27 24.93
CA CYS A 309 -16.78 13.27 24.47
C CYS A 309 -18.21 12.73 24.64
N ALA A 310 -19.16 13.61 24.99
CA ALA A 310 -20.57 13.24 25.06
C ALA A 310 -21.06 12.69 23.71
N ALA A 311 -21.81 11.58 23.74
CA ALA A 311 -22.40 11.03 22.52
C ALA A 311 -23.55 11.94 22.06
N PRO A 312 -23.55 12.40 20.80
CA PRO A 312 -24.68 13.11 20.25
C PRO A 312 -25.88 12.17 20.07
N GLU A 313 -27.09 12.69 20.21
CA GLU A 313 -28.34 11.96 20.01
C GLU A 313 -28.71 11.90 18.50
N LEU A 314 -29.39 10.85 18.09
CA LEU A 314 -29.93 10.74 16.74
C LEU A 314 -30.93 11.85 16.47
N GLY A 315 -30.85 12.50 15.32
CA GLY A 315 -31.69 13.64 14.95
C GLY A 315 -31.27 14.98 15.57
N GLN A 316 -30.29 14.98 16.44
CA GLN A 316 -29.74 16.23 17.02
C GLN A 316 -29.02 17.02 15.92
N THR A 317 -29.17 18.34 15.96
CA THR A 317 -28.32 19.25 15.17
C THR A 317 -27.00 19.44 15.90
N LEU A 318 -25.93 19.11 15.23
CA LEU A 318 -24.53 19.23 15.70
C LEU A 318 -23.85 20.32 14.90
N CYS A 319 -23.14 21.22 15.56
CA CYS A 319 -22.26 22.17 14.88
C CYS A 319 -20.79 21.71 15.02
N VAL A 320 -20.04 21.83 13.92
CA VAL A 320 -18.61 21.48 13.88
C VAL A 320 -17.80 22.58 13.23
N THR A 321 -16.55 22.71 13.65
CA THR A 321 -15.61 23.68 13.09
C THR A 321 -14.33 22.96 12.67
N PRO A 322 -13.86 23.16 11.44
CA PRO A 322 -12.57 22.64 11.00
C PRO A 322 -11.42 23.26 11.81
N ARG A 323 -10.47 22.46 12.22
CA ARG A 323 -9.24 22.96 12.86
C ARG A 323 -8.46 23.87 11.91
N PRO A 324 -7.86 24.96 12.40
CA PRO A 324 -7.06 25.87 11.59
C PRO A 324 -5.95 25.15 10.82
N GLY A 325 -5.80 25.45 9.53
CA GLY A 325 -4.79 24.84 8.67
C GLY A 325 -5.03 23.37 8.28
N LYS A 326 -6.22 22.81 8.59
CA LYS A 326 -6.60 21.43 8.27
C LYS A 326 -7.67 21.30 7.18
N ILE A 327 -7.95 22.40 6.52
CA ILE A 327 -8.83 22.45 5.35
C ILE A 327 -7.99 22.21 4.10
N HIS A 328 -8.48 21.36 3.22
CA HIS A 328 -7.92 21.09 1.91
C HIS A 328 -8.85 21.58 0.82
N HIS A 329 -8.29 22.06 -0.28
CA HIS A 329 -9.08 22.54 -1.40
C HIS A 329 -8.71 21.73 -2.65
N PHE A 330 -9.75 21.32 -3.39
CA PHE A 330 -9.60 20.59 -4.63
C PHE A 330 -10.44 21.25 -5.72
N ASP A 331 -9.95 21.20 -6.94
CA ASP A 331 -10.68 21.64 -8.10
C ASP A 331 -11.91 20.76 -8.37
N ALA A 332 -13.09 21.35 -8.49
CA ALA A 332 -14.33 20.60 -8.61
C ALA A 332 -14.45 19.81 -9.92
N ALA A 333 -13.79 20.25 -11.00
CA ALA A 333 -13.84 19.60 -12.30
C ALA A 333 -12.79 18.47 -12.43
N THR A 334 -11.58 18.69 -11.90
CA THR A 334 -10.47 17.74 -12.09
C THR A 334 -10.20 16.86 -10.87
N GLY A 335 -10.73 17.24 -9.71
CA GLY A 335 -10.44 16.61 -8.43
C GLY A 335 -9.01 16.84 -7.93
N LYS A 336 -8.18 17.62 -8.63
CA LYS A 336 -6.79 17.89 -8.24
C LYS A 336 -6.71 18.91 -7.12
N ARG A 337 -5.69 18.79 -6.29
CA ARG A 337 -5.43 19.75 -5.21
C ARG A 337 -5.24 21.16 -5.77
N LYS A 338 -5.88 22.13 -5.12
CA LYS A 338 -5.64 23.58 -5.28
C LYS A 338 -4.86 24.06 -4.05
N ASP A 339 -3.67 24.63 -4.24
CA ASP A 339 -3.00 25.38 -3.20
C ASP A 339 -3.58 26.82 -3.25
N ILE A 340 -4.62 27.05 -2.45
CA ILE A 340 -5.15 28.41 -2.23
C ILE A 340 -4.19 29.05 -1.21
N GLY A 341 -3.53 30.13 -1.59
CA GLY A 341 -2.60 30.84 -0.72
C GLY A 341 -3.23 31.12 0.65
N ALA A 342 -2.44 30.87 1.71
CA ALA A 342 -2.80 31.12 3.09
C ALA A 342 -2.94 32.61 3.36
#